data_11b5ded0f72a7839def3cdfd2f4108b0
#
_entry.id   11b5ded0f72a7839def3cdfd2f4108b0
#
_cell.length_a   1.000
_cell.length_b   1.000
_cell.length_c   1.000
_cell.angle_alpha   90.00
_cell.angle_beta   90.00
_cell.angle_gamma   90.00
#
_symmetry.space_group_name_H-M   'P 1'
#
loop_
_entity.id
_entity.type
_entity.pdbx_description
1 polymer ?
#
loop_
_entity_poly.entity_id
_entity_poly.type
_entity_poly.pdbx_seq_one_letter_code
_entity_poly.pdbx_strand_id
1 'polypeptide(L)'
;MANIGTTFTKSGKKAILCGSGELGKEVALELQRYGVEVVALDKYANAPAMHVAHNHHVLSMLDGDALEAVIREEKPDFIIPEIEAIATDRLVKLEEEGFNVVPTAQATRLTMNREGIRRLAAETLGIPTSPYRFAETREEFDKAVAEIGIPCVVKPVMSSSGHGQSTIKSEEEIDNAWTVSQEGGRAGGGKVIVEGFVKFDYEITLLTVRHCAGTTFLKPVGHHQVGGDYRESWQPQAMSQQALEMAEAIAKSITDALGGYGIFGVELFVKGDEVIFSEVSPRPHDTGMVTMISQDMSEFGLHARAILGLPIPEVKFYGPSASKAIVVEGNTTEYEFCNLDKVLEEPGVQIRLFGKPEIAGHRRVGVILATDDSVAGALSKVERAYEKLQVKVY
;
A
#
# COMPACT_ATOMS: atom_id res chain seq x y z
N MET A 1 -7.23 -5.80 -27.96
CA MET A 1 -6.15 -6.81 -27.86
C MET A 1 -4.92 -6.11 -27.31
N ALA A 2 -4.34 -6.65 -26.25
CA ALA A 2 -3.11 -6.12 -25.67
C ALA A 2 -1.92 -6.58 -26.52
N ASN A 3 -1.28 -5.67 -27.23
CA ASN A 3 -0.07 -5.94 -28.02
C ASN A 3 1.11 -5.24 -27.35
N ILE A 4 2.17 -5.97 -27.11
CA ILE A 4 3.42 -5.47 -26.53
C ILE A 4 4.54 -5.81 -27.49
N GLY A 5 5.21 -4.79 -28.00
CA GLY A 5 6.39 -4.96 -28.85
C GLY A 5 7.66 -5.16 -28.00
N THR A 6 8.77 -5.38 -28.69
CA THR A 6 10.08 -5.51 -28.03
C THR A 6 10.49 -4.19 -27.39
N THR A 7 11.04 -4.26 -26.18
CA THR A 7 11.58 -3.10 -25.43
C THR A 7 12.51 -2.24 -26.30
N PHE A 8 12.48 -0.93 -26.13
CA PHE A 8 13.25 0.07 -26.91
C PHE A 8 12.91 0.17 -28.39
N THR A 9 11.80 -0.40 -28.84
CA THR A 9 11.29 -0.23 -30.22
C THR A 9 10.05 0.65 -30.23
N LYS A 10 9.62 1.06 -31.44
CA LYS A 10 8.41 1.89 -31.62
C LYS A 10 7.12 1.21 -31.14
N SER A 11 7.09 -0.12 -31.09
CA SER A 11 5.95 -0.91 -30.62
C SER A 11 6.12 -1.39 -29.16
N GLY A 12 7.29 -1.15 -28.56
CA GLY A 12 7.54 -1.41 -27.14
C GLY A 12 6.63 -0.58 -26.27
N LYS A 13 6.42 -1.03 -25.03
CA LYS A 13 5.66 -0.31 -24.03
C LYS A 13 6.59 0.26 -22.96
N LYS A 14 6.28 1.47 -22.48
CA LYS A 14 7.03 2.16 -21.45
C LYS A 14 6.12 2.49 -20.27
N ALA A 15 6.56 2.17 -19.05
CA ALA A 15 5.92 2.55 -17.82
C ALA A 15 6.81 3.47 -17.00
N ILE A 16 6.21 4.48 -16.37
CA ILE A 16 6.89 5.34 -15.38
C ILE A 16 6.31 5.07 -14.02
N LEU A 17 7.18 4.74 -13.06
CA LEU A 17 6.81 4.52 -11.65
C LEU A 17 6.99 5.82 -10.88
N CYS A 18 5.91 6.36 -10.34
CA CYS A 18 5.93 7.53 -9.48
C CYS A 18 6.02 7.10 -8.01
N GLY A 19 7.24 6.86 -7.57
CA GLY A 19 7.64 6.18 -6.34
C GLY A 19 8.45 4.92 -6.65
N SER A 20 9.63 4.81 -6.06
CA SER A 20 10.61 3.76 -6.39
C SER A 20 11.06 2.99 -5.16
N GLY A 21 10.15 2.83 -4.18
CA GLY A 21 10.37 2.02 -2.99
C GLY A 21 10.43 0.52 -3.28
N GLU A 22 10.33 -0.28 -2.22
CA GLU A 22 10.33 -1.75 -2.30
C GLU A 22 9.20 -2.33 -3.13
N LEU A 23 7.99 -1.78 -3.01
CA LEU A 23 6.82 -2.24 -3.79
C LEU A 23 7.01 -1.88 -5.26
N GLY A 24 7.44 -0.64 -5.55
CA GLY A 24 7.77 -0.21 -6.90
C GLY A 24 8.86 -1.06 -7.57
N LYS A 25 9.84 -1.56 -6.79
CA LYS A 25 10.86 -2.50 -7.31
C LYS A 25 10.24 -3.81 -7.80
N GLU A 26 9.33 -4.40 -7.03
CA GLU A 26 8.66 -5.63 -7.44
C GLU A 26 7.72 -5.39 -8.65
N VAL A 27 7.03 -4.24 -8.70
CA VAL A 27 6.23 -3.85 -9.90
C VAL A 27 7.13 -3.71 -11.13
N ALA A 28 8.31 -3.07 -10.99
CA ALA A 28 9.27 -2.95 -12.09
C ALA A 28 9.70 -4.31 -12.62
N LEU A 29 10.07 -5.25 -11.75
CA LEU A 29 10.47 -6.60 -12.11
C LEU A 29 9.35 -7.34 -12.85
N GLU A 30 8.11 -7.24 -12.39
CA GLU A 30 6.98 -7.88 -13.04
C GLU A 30 6.63 -7.27 -14.40
N LEU A 31 6.71 -5.95 -14.55
CA LEU A 31 6.53 -5.28 -15.86
C LEU A 31 7.62 -5.70 -16.86
N GLN A 32 8.87 -5.83 -16.41
CA GLN A 32 9.98 -6.28 -17.25
C GLN A 32 9.83 -7.73 -17.74
N ARG A 33 9.14 -8.61 -16.99
CA ARG A 33 8.80 -9.97 -17.44
C ARG A 33 7.94 -9.96 -18.72
N TYR A 34 7.20 -8.87 -18.96
CA TYR A 34 6.41 -8.63 -20.18
C TYR A 34 7.13 -7.77 -21.22
N GLY A 35 8.42 -7.49 -21.04
CA GLY A 35 9.20 -6.68 -21.98
C GLY A 35 8.84 -5.18 -21.95
N VAL A 36 8.29 -4.68 -20.85
CA VAL A 36 7.98 -3.26 -20.67
C VAL A 36 9.24 -2.50 -20.25
N GLU A 37 9.53 -1.38 -20.90
CA GLU A 37 10.54 -0.43 -20.45
C GLU A 37 10.06 0.27 -19.18
N VAL A 38 10.87 0.30 -18.12
CA VAL A 38 10.51 0.90 -16.84
C VAL A 38 11.42 2.08 -16.53
N VAL A 39 10.82 3.22 -16.21
CA VAL A 39 11.48 4.43 -15.70
C VAL A 39 11.05 4.64 -14.25
N ALA A 40 12.00 4.80 -13.34
CA ALA A 40 11.77 4.90 -11.90
C ALA A 40 11.96 6.35 -11.40
N LEU A 41 10.97 6.92 -10.71
CA LEU A 41 11.06 8.25 -10.11
C LEU A 41 11.03 8.15 -8.58
N ASP A 42 11.90 8.89 -7.90
CA ASP A 42 11.82 9.08 -6.45
C ASP A 42 12.51 10.38 -6.04
N LYS A 43 12.26 10.83 -4.78
CA LYS A 43 12.86 12.05 -4.22
C LYS A 43 14.33 11.88 -3.82
N TYR A 44 14.86 10.66 -3.80
CA TYR A 44 16.25 10.36 -3.44
C TYR A 44 16.86 9.37 -4.43
N ALA A 45 18.18 9.50 -4.61
CA ALA A 45 18.94 8.62 -5.49
C ALA A 45 19.07 7.19 -4.93
N ASN A 46 19.27 6.23 -5.81
CA ASN A 46 19.44 4.81 -5.46
C ASN A 46 18.23 4.22 -4.70
N ALA A 47 17.02 4.71 -4.98
CA ALA A 47 15.81 4.08 -4.50
C ALA A 47 15.69 2.64 -5.04
N PRO A 48 15.07 1.71 -4.29
CA PRO A 48 15.05 0.28 -4.64
C PRO A 48 14.68 -0.06 -6.09
N ALA A 49 13.66 0.58 -6.67
CA ALA A 49 13.26 0.33 -8.05
C ALA A 49 14.28 0.89 -9.09
N MET A 50 15.05 1.92 -8.73
CA MET A 50 16.09 2.46 -9.62
C MET A 50 17.20 1.45 -9.89
N HIS A 51 17.43 0.47 -8.99
CA HIS A 51 18.43 -0.58 -9.19
C HIS A 51 18.09 -1.56 -10.32
N VAL A 52 16.82 -1.64 -10.70
CA VAL A 52 16.33 -2.60 -11.70
C VAL A 52 15.67 -1.93 -12.89
N ALA A 53 15.31 -0.65 -12.81
CA ALA A 53 14.71 0.09 -13.90
C ALA A 53 15.69 0.33 -15.06
N HIS A 54 15.18 0.57 -16.25
CA HIS A 54 15.99 0.89 -17.43
C HIS A 54 16.53 2.33 -17.40
N ASN A 55 15.76 3.24 -16.79
CA ASN A 55 16.13 4.63 -16.57
C ASN A 55 15.54 5.13 -15.25
N HIS A 56 16.05 6.23 -14.71
CA HIS A 56 15.52 6.83 -13.51
C HIS A 56 15.74 8.34 -13.45
N HIS A 57 14.89 9.04 -12.69
CA HIS A 57 15.04 10.45 -12.39
C HIS A 57 14.84 10.68 -10.89
N VAL A 58 15.61 11.65 -10.34
CA VAL A 58 15.50 12.04 -8.93
C VAL A 58 14.79 13.39 -8.86
N LEU A 59 13.55 13.39 -8.35
CA LEU A 59 12.73 14.59 -8.20
C LEU A 59 11.68 14.39 -7.10
N SER A 60 11.22 15.49 -6.51
CA SER A 60 10.08 15.43 -5.60
C SER A 60 8.79 15.14 -6.38
N MET A 61 8.06 14.08 -6.00
CA MET A 61 6.74 13.79 -6.60
C MET A 61 5.70 14.87 -6.28
N LEU A 62 5.94 15.74 -5.29
CA LEU A 62 5.09 16.88 -4.96
C LEU A 62 5.37 18.12 -5.84
N ASP A 63 6.50 18.13 -6.55
CA ASP A 63 6.79 19.15 -7.56
C ASP A 63 6.08 18.74 -8.87
N GLY A 64 4.88 19.29 -9.06
CA GLY A 64 4.04 18.97 -10.22
C GLY A 64 4.67 19.41 -11.54
N ASP A 65 5.45 20.49 -11.58
CA ASP A 65 6.07 20.98 -12.82
C ASP A 65 7.25 20.09 -13.21
N ALA A 66 8.07 19.68 -12.27
CA ALA A 66 9.15 18.73 -12.51
C ALA A 66 8.62 17.35 -12.91
N LEU A 67 7.57 16.87 -12.24
CA LEU A 67 6.91 15.60 -12.57
C LEU A 67 6.34 15.61 -14.00
N GLU A 68 5.60 16.67 -14.37
CA GLU A 68 5.06 16.82 -15.71
C GLU A 68 6.16 16.89 -16.78
N ALA A 69 7.25 17.63 -16.51
CA ALA A 69 8.37 17.74 -17.46
C ALA A 69 8.98 16.37 -17.80
N VAL A 70 9.25 15.55 -16.76
CA VAL A 70 9.80 14.20 -16.94
C VAL A 70 8.80 13.28 -17.65
N ILE A 71 7.50 13.31 -17.30
CA ILE A 71 6.48 12.50 -17.98
C ILE A 71 6.40 12.86 -19.47
N ARG A 72 6.47 14.15 -19.82
CA ARG A 72 6.44 14.60 -21.22
C ARG A 72 7.72 14.25 -21.98
N GLU A 73 8.87 14.24 -21.32
CA GLU A 73 10.14 13.81 -21.89
C GLU A 73 10.14 12.31 -22.18
N GLU A 74 9.78 11.50 -21.20
CA GLU A 74 9.81 10.04 -21.27
C GLU A 74 8.68 9.44 -22.15
N LYS A 75 7.55 10.14 -22.29
CA LYS A 75 6.37 9.74 -23.08
C LYS A 75 5.92 8.30 -22.78
N PRO A 76 5.61 7.98 -21.51
CA PRO A 76 5.24 6.64 -21.12
C PRO A 76 3.86 6.25 -21.67
N ASP A 77 3.65 4.94 -21.89
CA ASP A 77 2.32 4.37 -22.13
C ASP A 77 1.51 4.28 -20.83
N PHE A 78 2.19 4.17 -19.69
CA PHE A 78 1.57 4.01 -18.36
C PHE A 78 2.28 4.88 -17.33
N ILE A 79 1.52 5.66 -16.55
CA ILE A 79 1.97 6.38 -15.37
C ILE A 79 1.40 5.65 -14.17
N ILE A 80 2.28 5.16 -13.28
CA ILE A 80 1.93 4.26 -12.18
C ILE A 80 2.30 4.92 -10.85
N PRO A 81 1.35 5.56 -10.14
CA PRO A 81 1.56 6.05 -8.79
C PRO A 81 1.81 4.91 -7.81
N GLU A 82 2.93 4.96 -7.09
CA GLU A 82 3.35 3.96 -6.09
C GLU A 82 3.45 4.56 -4.68
N ILE A 83 3.28 5.87 -4.56
CA ILE A 83 3.29 6.58 -3.27
C ILE A 83 2.12 7.55 -3.16
N GLU A 84 1.73 7.88 -1.93
CA GLU A 84 0.66 8.85 -1.68
C GLU A 84 1.12 10.31 -1.82
N ALA A 85 2.41 10.61 -1.57
CA ALA A 85 2.95 11.97 -1.63
C ALA A 85 3.30 12.38 -3.06
N ILE A 86 2.28 12.63 -3.89
CA ILE A 86 2.39 12.96 -5.31
C ILE A 86 1.47 14.13 -5.69
N ALA A 87 1.85 14.92 -6.68
CA ALA A 87 1.07 16.03 -7.21
C ALA A 87 -0.15 15.53 -8.03
N THR A 88 -1.19 15.07 -7.33
CA THR A 88 -2.37 14.44 -7.95
C THR A 88 -3.14 15.35 -8.89
N ASP A 89 -3.21 16.66 -8.61
CA ASP A 89 -3.87 17.60 -9.52
C ASP A 89 -3.15 17.67 -10.87
N ARG A 90 -1.83 17.48 -10.87
CA ARG A 90 -1.05 17.40 -12.09
C ARG A 90 -1.33 16.09 -12.85
N LEU A 91 -1.45 14.98 -12.15
CA LEU A 91 -1.81 13.70 -12.76
C LEU A 91 -3.21 13.73 -13.39
N VAL A 92 -4.19 14.36 -12.72
CA VAL A 92 -5.55 14.53 -13.27
C VAL A 92 -5.50 15.32 -14.58
N LYS A 93 -4.76 16.44 -14.62
CA LYS A 93 -4.58 17.23 -15.84
C LYS A 93 -3.94 16.43 -16.96
N LEU A 94 -2.89 15.64 -16.67
CA LEU A 94 -2.23 14.81 -17.67
C LEU A 94 -3.17 13.71 -18.20
N GLU A 95 -4.00 13.12 -17.32
CA GLU A 95 -5.01 12.13 -17.72
C GLU A 95 -6.08 12.76 -18.65
N GLU A 96 -6.54 13.99 -18.37
CA GLU A 96 -7.44 14.76 -19.24
C GLU A 96 -6.82 15.05 -20.60
N GLU A 97 -5.50 15.19 -20.69
CA GLU A 97 -4.74 15.37 -21.92
C GLU A 97 -4.49 14.04 -22.67
N GLY A 98 -4.88 12.89 -22.11
CA GLY A 98 -4.81 11.58 -22.73
C GLY A 98 -3.65 10.69 -22.30
N PHE A 99 -2.88 11.10 -21.25
CA PHE A 99 -1.93 10.18 -20.62
C PHE A 99 -2.69 9.13 -19.81
N ASN A 100 -2.14 7.91 -19.75
CA ASN A 100 -2.77 6.80 -19.06
C ASN A 100 -2.21 6.66 -17.65
N VAL A 101 -2.95 7.16 -16.66
CA VAL A 101 -2.63 6.99 -15.23
C VAL A 101 -3.34 5.75 -14.70
N VAL A 102 -2.65 4.89 -13.98
CA VAL A 102 -3.14 3.59 -13.56
C VAL A 102 -3.14 3.47 -12.02
N PRO A 103 -4.28 3.09 -11.41
CA PRO A 103 -5.56 2.75 -12.03
C PRO A 103 -6.29 3.94 -12.65
N THR A 104 -6.33 5.11 -11.99
CA THR A 104 -6.74 6.42 -12.52
C THR A 104 -6.12 7.54 -11.66
N ALA A 105 -5.95 8.74 -12.24
CA ALA A 105 -5.50 9.91 -11.47
C ALA A 105 -6.51 10.27 -10.38
N GLN A 106 -7.81 10.11 -10.66
CA GLN A 106 -8.87 10.37 -9.69
C GLN A 106 -8.84 9.36 -8.52
N ALA A 107 -8.57 8.08 -8.77
CA ALA A 107 -8.41 7.09 -7.71
C ALA A 107 -7.25 7.48 -6.79
N THR A 108 -6.09 7.84 -7.36
CA THR A 108 -4.92 8.30 -6.61
C THR A 108 -5.25 9.54 -5.77
N ARG A 109 -5.94 10.52 -6.35
CA ARG A 109 -6.35 11.75 -5.67
C ARG A 109 -7.30 11.50 -4.50
N LEU A 110 -8.33 10.66 -4.71
CA LEU A 110 -9.33 10.37 -3.67
C LEU A 110 -8.73 9.62 -2.49
N THR A 111 -7.87 8.64 -2.77
CA THR A 111 -7.27 7.80 -1.72
C THR A 111 -6.17 8.51 -0.92
N MET A 112 -5.52 9.52 -1.50
CA MET A 112 -4.63 10.42 -0.76
C MET A 112 -5.36 11.33 0.23
N ASN A 113 -6.61 11.63 -0.02
CA ASN A 113 -7.43 12.52 0.78
C ASN A 113 -8.44 11.71 1.60
N ARG A 114 -8.17 11.54 2.90
CA ARG A 114 -9.05 10.77 3.81
C ARG A 114 -10.49 11.28 3.82
N GLU A 115 -10.72 12.58 3.61
CA GLU A 115 -12.07 13.13 3.48
C GLU A 115 -12.73 12.63 2.20
N GLY A 116 -12.04 12.71 1.07
CA GLY A 116 -12.57 12.28 -0.22
C GLY A 116 -13.00 10.82 -0.21
N ILE A 117 -12.10 9.93 0.22
CA ILE A 117 -12.40 8.50 0.24
C ILE A 117 -13.44 8.12 1.30
N ARG A 118 -13.44 8.78 2.48
CA ARG A 118 -14.42 8.52 3.54
C ARG A 118 -15.82 8.94 3.12
N ARG A 119 -15.98 10.12 2.49
CA ARG A 119 -17.28 10.58 1.96
C ARG A 119 -17.76 9.71 0.81
N LEU A 120 -16.87 9.30 -0.09
CA LEU A 120 -17.22 8.35 -1.16
C LEU A 120 -17.78 7.05 -0.57
N ALA A 121 -17.08 6.44 0.38
CA ALA A 121 -17.51 5.19 1.01
C ALA A 121 -18.83 5.35 1.79
N ALA A 122 -18.89 6.28 2.74
CA ALA A 122 -20.01 6.39 3.68
C ALA A 122 -21.22 7.12 3.08
N GLU A 123 -21.01 8.26 2.40
CA GLU A 123 -22.12 9.14 1.99
C GLU A 123 -22.61 8.82 0.56
N THR A 124 -21.72 8.43 -0.35
CA THR A 124 -22.09 8.14 -1.74
C THR A 124 -22.49 6.68 -1.95
N LEU A 125 -21.69 5.76 -1.41
CA LEU A 125 -21.88 4.32 -1.62
C LEU A 125 -22.65 3.63 -0.49
N GLY A 126 -22.83 4.30 0.67
CA GLY A 126 -23.52 3.73 1.82
C GLY A 126 -22.77 2.55 2.46
N ILE A 127 -21.45 2.47 2.26
CA ILE A 127 -20.61 1.42 2.83
C ILE A 127 -20.47 1.65 4.34
N PRO A 128 -20.58 0.61 5.19
CA PRO A 128 -20.34 0.72 6.62
C PRO A 128 -18.91 1.22 6.91
N THR A 129 -18.82 2.32 7.67
CA THR A 129 -17.55 2.91 8.14
C THR A 129 -17.63 3.18 9.63
N SER A 130 -16.48 3.47 10.30
CA SER A 130 -16.52 4.07 11.63
C SER A 130 -17.28 5.40 11.60
N PRO A 131 -18.01 5.79 12.65
CA PRO A 131 -18.53 7.15 12.79
C PRO A 131 -17.39 8.17 12.69
N TYR A 132 -17.58 9.29 12.04
CA TYR A 132 -16.51 10.27 11.84
C TYR A 132 -16.99 11.72 11.84
N ARG A 133 -16.05 12.64 12.12
CA ARG A 133 -16.20 14.09 11.93
C ARG A 133 -14.89 14.66 11.39
N PHE A 134 -15.02 15.72 10.58
CA PHE A 134 -13.86 16.50 10.16
C PHE A 134 -13.78 17.78 10.97
N ALA A 135 -12.54 18.25 11.20
CA ALA A 135 -12.26 19.49 11.92
C ALA A 135 -11.06 20.21 11.28
N GLU A 136 -11.15 21.53 11.11
CA GLU A 136 -10.08 22.39 10.60
C GLU A 136 -9.51 23.29 11.70
N THR A 137 -10.31 23.57 12.74
CA THR A 137 -9.93 24.40 13.88
C THR A 137 -9.94 23.58 15.16
N ARG A 138 -9.27 24.11 16.19
CA ARG A 138 -9.28 23.49 17.51
C ARG A 138 -10.70 23.38 18.09
N GLU A 139 -11.52 24.41 17.92
CA GLU A 139 -12.91 24.43 18.40
C GLU A 139 -13.75 23.34 17.72
N GLU A 140 -13.61 23.18 16.39
CA GLU A 140 -14.29 22.12 15.64
C GLU A 140 -13.80 20.75 16.09
N PHE A 141 -12.50 20.62 16.39
CA PHE A 141 -11.91 19.37 16.86
C PHE A 141 -12.46 18.96 18.24
N ASP A 142 -12.52 19.88 19.21
CA ASP A 142 -13.09 19.61 20.53
C ASP A 142 -14.55 19.18 20.41
N LYS A 143 -15.33 19.84 19.53
CA LYS A 143 -16.71 19.46 19.24
C LYS A 143 -16.79 18.07 18.59
N ALA A 144 -15.91 17.77 17.63
CA ALA A 144 -15.84 16.47 16.97
C ALA A 144 -15.54 15.34 17.96
N VAL A 145 -14.59 15.54 18.86
CA VAL A 145 -14.27 14.56 19.92
C VAL A 145 -15.47 14.36 20.85
N ALA A 146 -16.15 15.45 21.25
CA ALA A 146 -17.34 15.36 22.10
C ALA A 146 -18.51 14.62 21.42
N GLU A 147 -18.71 14.80 20.13
CA GLU A 147 -19.77 14.13 19.34
C GLU A 147 -19.45 12.64 19.08
N ILE A 148 -18.21 12.32 18.76
CA ILE A 148 -17.76 10.94 18.49
C ILE A 148 -17.64 10.13 19.78
N GLY A 149 -17.18 10.78 20.85
CA GLY A 149 -16.92 10.15 22.15
C GLY A 149 -15.54 9.49 22.22
N ILE A 150 -15.16 9.13 23.46
CA ILE A 150 -13.89 8.46 23.78
C ILE A 150 -14.17 6.98 24.06
N PRO A 151 -13.35 6.04 23.53
CA PRO A 151 -12.15 6.27 22.73
C PRO A 151 -12.42 6.63 21.27
N CYS A 152 -11.55 7.46 20.68
CA CYS A 152 -11.58 7.82 19.28
C CYS A 152 -10.16 7.91 18.69
N VAL A 153 -10.07 7.91 17.34
CA VAL A 153 -8.81 8.01 16.61
C VAL A 153 -8.78 9.31 15.83
N VAL A 154 -7.69 10.04 15.93
CA VAL A 154 -7.44 11.30 15.21
C VAL A 154 -6.38 11.08 14.16
N LYS A 155 -6.64 11.52 12.92
CA LYS A 155 -5.69 11.40 11.81
C LYS A 155 -5.69 12.70 10.99
N PRO A 156 -4.52 13.22 10.56
CA PRO A 156 -4.51 14.26 9.53
C PRO A 156 -5.18 13.75 8.24
N VAL A 157 -5.94 14.60 7.55
CA VAL A 157 -6.61 14.23 6.29
C VAL A 157 -5.59 13.84 5.21
N MET A 158 -4.45 14.54 5.17
CA MET A 158 -3.36 14.29 4.21
C MET A 158 -2.16 13.64 4.91
N SER A 159 -2.29 12.37 5.27
CA SER A 159 -1.20 11.58 5.86
C SER A 159 -1.34 10.09 5.53
N SER A 160 -0.25 9.33 5.68
CA SER A 160 -0.23 7.87 5.52
C SER A 160 0.70 7.23 6.53
N SER A 161 0.68 5.90 6.64
CA SER A 161 1.57 5.11 7.52
C SER A 161 1.54 5.57 8.98
N GLY A 162 0.38 5.98 9.49
CA GLY A 162 0.20 6.38 10.88
C GLY A 162 0.82 7.73 11.28
N HIS A 163 1.42 8.48 10.34
CA HIS A 163 2.02 9.79 10.66
C HIS A 163 0.96 10.79 11.13
N GLY A 164 1.18 11.37 12.33
CA GLY A 164 0.26 12.30 12.95
C GLY A 164 -1.01 11.66 13.53
N GLN A 165 -1.12 10.33 13.52
CA GLN A 165 -2.24 9.61 14.11
C GLN A 165 -2.09 9.49 15.62
N SER A 166 -3.20 9.66 16.35
CA SER A 166 -3.29 9.44 17.78
C SER A 166 -4.60 8.76 18.14
N THR A 167 -4.58 7.93 19.19
CA THR A 167 -5.80 7.39 19.79
C THR A 167 -6.04 8.12 21.11
N ILE A 168 -7.20 8.75 21.25
CA ILE A 168 -7.65 9.42 22.47
C ILE A 168 -8.39 8.39 23.32
N LYS A 169 -7.87 8.06 24.50
CA LYS A 169 -8.47 7.12 25.44
C LYS A 169 -9.01 7.82 26.69
N SER A 170 -8.59 9.05 26.96
CA SER A 170 -9.03 9.89 28.06
C SER A 170 -9.05 11.37 27.65
N GLU A 171 -9.73 12.24 28.42
CA GLU A 171 -9.82 13.67 28.14
C GLU A 171 -8.45 14.37 28.20
N GLU A 172 -7.52 13.88 29.01
CA GLU A 172 -6.17 14.44 29.14
C GLU A 172 -5.32 14.29 27.87
N GLU A 173 -5.69 13.36 26.98
CA GLU A 173 -4.96 13.10 25.73
C GLU A 173 -5.40 14.01 24.57
N ILE A 174 -6.50 14.76 24.71
CA ILE A 174 -7.09 15.57 23.64
C ILE A 174 -6.11 16.62 23.11
N ASP A 175 -5.44 17.37 24.02
CA ASP A 175 -4.50 18.43 23.64
C ASP A 175 -3.30 17.88 22.87
N ASN A 176 -2.76 16.77 23.36
CA ASN A 176 -1.63 16.11 22.73
C ASN A 176 -2.01 15.55 21.35
N ALA A 177 -3.19 14.93 21.23
CA ALA A 177 -3.68 14.38 19.96
C ALA A 177 -3.84 15.47 18.88
N TRP A 178 -4.37 16.66 19.27
CA TRP A 178 -4.42 17.81 18.36
C TRP A 178 -3.02 18.23 17.91
N THR A 179 -2.09 18.41 18.86
CA THR A 179 -0.71 18.83 18.55
C THR A 179 -0.03 17.86 17.61
N VAL A 180 -0.06 16.55 17.91
CA VAL A 180 0.54 15.50 17.08
C VAL A 180 -0.07 15.49 15.68
N SER A 181 -1.39 15.70 15.56
CA SER A 181 -2.05 15.73 14.25
C SER A 181 -1.66 16.93 13.40
N GLN A 182 -1.32 18.07 14.01
CA GLN A 182 -0.87 19.27 13.30
C GLN A 182 0.59 19.20 12.87
N GLU A 183 1.44 18.49 13.62
CA GLU A 183 2.86 18.30 13.32
C GLU A 183 3.10 17.17 12.31
N GLY A 184 2.26 16.13 12.30
CA GLY A 184 2.41 14.92 11.48
C GLY A 184 1.82 15.00 10.07
N GLY A 185 1.13 16.08 9.70
CA GLY A 185 0.56 16.26 8.37
C GLY A 185 1.64 16.50 7.31
N ARG A 186 1.58 15.81 6.17
CA ARG A 186 2.54 16.00 5.05
C ARG A 186 2.47 17.39 4.39
N ALA A 187 1.37 18.11 4.57
CA ALA A 187 1.15 19.47 4.07
C ALA A 187 1.27 20.56 5.16
N GLY A 188 1.80 20.20 6.35
CA GLY A 188 1.75 21.04 7.54
C GLY A 188 0.44 20.85 8.31
N GLY A 189 0.20 21.68 9.35
CA GLY A 189 -1.05 21.66 10.11
C GLY A 189 -2.27 21.89 9.21
N GLY A 190 -3.40 21.27 9.53
CA GLY A 190 -4.59 21.38 8.71
C GLY A 190 -5.74 20.51 9.20
N LYS A 191 -6.62 20.18 8.28
CA LYS A 191 -7.83 19.39 8.54
C LYS A 191 -7.52 17.99 9.06
N VAL A 192 -8.25 17.58 10.08
CA VAL A 192 -8.18 16.24 10.67
C VAL A 192 -9.52 15.52 10.54
N ILE A 193 -9.47 14.20 10.60
CA ILE A 193 -10.62 13.33 10.82
C ILE A 193 -10.56 12.79 12.24
N VAL A 194 -11.69 12.85 12.95
CA VAL A 194 -11.91 12.19 14.25
C VAL A 194 -12.84 11.01 13.98
N GLU A 195 -12.37 9.80 14.22
CA GLU A 195 -13.09 8.55 13.95
C GLU A 195 -13.40 7.82 15.26
N GLY A 196 -14.61 7.27 15.37
CA GLY A 196 -14.96 6.38 16.47
C GLY A 196 -14.06 5.14 16.47
N PHE A 197 -13.61 4.76 17.67
CA PHE A 197 -12.77 3.56 17.82
C PHE A 197 -13.58 2.29 17.53
N VAL A 198 -13.19 1.55 16.50
CA VAL A 198 -13.82 0.28 16.12
C VAL A 198 -13.23 -0.85 16.96
N LYS A 199 -14.08 -1.56 17.73
CA LYS A 199 -13.69 -2.82 18.37
C LYS A 199 -13.90 -3.95 17.39
N PHE A 200 -12.84 -4.49 16.84
CA PHE A 200 -12.85 -5.58 15.86
C PHE A 200 -12.16 -6.83 16.43
N ASP A 201 -12.45 -7.97 15.84
CA ASP A 201 -11.80 -9.25 16.18
C ASP A 201 -10.46 -9.37 15.44
N TYR A 202 -10.44 -8.92 14.17
CA TYR A 202 -9.24 -8.86 13.33
C TYR A 202 -9.42 -7.86 12.19
N GLU A 203 -8.31 -7.46 11.63
CA GLU A 203 -8.21 -6.59 10.45
C GLU A 203 -7.69 -7.41 9.26
N ILE A 204 -8.21 -7.11 8.07
CA ILE A 204 -7.75 -7.72 6.82
C ILE A 204 -7.42 -6.68 5.78
N THR A 205 -6.51 -7.03 4.89
CA THR A 205 -6.40 -6.43 3.55
C THR A 205 -7.01 -7.41 2.53
N LEU A 206 -8.06 -6.98 1.85
CA LEU A 206 -8.61 -7.71 0.72
C LEU A 206 -8.03 -7.14 -0.57
N LEU A 207 -7.00 -7.82 -1.09
CA LEU A 207 -6.39 -7.45 -2.36
C LEU A 207 -7.38 -7.72 -3.49
N THR A 208 -7.79 -6.65 -4.16
CA THR A 208 -8.84 -6.63 -5.19
C THR A 208 -8.24 -6.17 -6.50
N VAL A 209 -8.30 -7.01 -7.53
CA VAL A 209 -7.71 -6.73 -8.83
C VAL A 209 -8.81 -6.44 -9.85
N ARG A 210 -8.84 -5.22 -10.39
CA ARG A 210 -9.70 -4.86 -11.50
C ARG A 210 -8.93 -5.03 -12.81
N HIS A 211 -9.47 -5.79 -13.74
CA HIS A 211 -8.82 -6.12 -15.01
C HIS A 211 -9.82 -6.19 -16.15
N CYS A 212 -9.34 -6.35 -17.38
CA CYS A 212 -10.17 -6.30 -18.60
C CYS A 212 -11.31 -7.33 -18.67
N ALA A 213 -11.25 -8.41 -17.88
CA ALA A 213 -12.29 -9.44 -17.83
C ALA A 213 -13.18 -9.37 -16.56
N GLY A 214 -12.97 -8.39 -15.67
CA GLY A 214 -13.76 -8.22 -14.45
C GLY A 214 -12.95 -7.87 -13.22
N THR A 215 -13.37 -8.36 -12.07
CA THR A 215 -12.72 -8.18 -10.77
C THR A 215 -12.37 -9.53 -10.16
N THR A 216 -11.15 -9.69 -9.69
CA THR A 216 -10.66 -10.87 -8.96
C THR A 216 -10.31 -10.46 -7.54
N PHE A 217 -10.84 -11.21 -6.56
CA PHE A 217 -10.49 -11.10 -5.15
C PHE A 217 -9.46 -12.17 -4.80
N LEU A 218 -8.41 -11.76 -4.08
CA LEU A 218 -7.45 -12.72 -3.53
C LEU A 218 -7.98 -13.25 -2.18
N LYS A 219 -7.41 -14.35 -1.70
CA LYS A 219 -7.71 -14.79 -0.33
C LYS A 219 -7.37 -13.70 0.65
N PRO A 220 -8.21 -13.43 1.67
CA PRO A 220 -7.98 -12.36 2.65
C PRO A 220 -6.61 -12.47 3.31
N VAL A 221 -5.93 -11.35 3.42
CA VAL A 221 -4.65 -11.23 4.11
C VAL A 221 -4.91 -10.67 5.51
N GLY A 222 -4.64 -11.47 6.53
CA GLY A 222 -4.57 -10.98 7.91
C GLY A 222 -3.22 -10.32 8.16
N HIS A 223 -3.18 -9.31 9.03
CA HIS A 223 -1.93 -8.62 9.32
C HIS A 223 -1.88 -8.09 10.75
N HIS A 224 -0.67 -7.78 11.18
CA HIS A 224 -0.38 -7.13 12.45
C HIS A 224 0.44 -5.87 12.18
N GLN A 225 -0.02 -4.75 12.75
CA GLN A 225 0.63 -3.44 12.68
C GLN A 225 1.04 -2.99 14.09
N VAL A 226 2.12 -2.23 14.18
CA VAL A 226 2.56 -1.57 15.41
C VAL A 226 2.71 -0.09 15.12
N GLY A 227 1.90 0.74 15.78
CA GLY A 227 1.90 2.18 15.54
C GLY A 227 1.49 2.59 14.11
N GLY A 228 0.69 1.77 13.41
CA GLY A 228 0.30 1.98 12.02
C GLY A 228 1.36 1.52 10.99
N ASP A 229 2.46 0.89 11.45
CA ASP A 229 3.48 0.31 10.58
C ASP A 229 3.32 -1.21 10.50
N TYR A 230 3.32 -1.73 9.26
CA TYR A 230 3.24 -3.17 8.97
C TYR A 230 4.40 -3.95 9.60
N ARG A 231 4.09 -5.05 10.29
CA ARG A 231 5.05 -5.95 10.91
C ARG A 231 4.99 -7.36 10.36
N GLU A 232 3.79 -7.91 10.26
CA GLU A 232 3.55 -9.27 9.82
C GLU A 232 2.26 -9.34 9.01
N SER A 233 2.21 -10.24 8.05
CA SER A 233 0.97 -10.63 7.39
C SER A 233 0.93 -12.14 7.13
N TRP A 234 -0.25 -12.66 6.94
CA TRP A 234 -0.48 -14.07 6.63
C TRP A 234 -1.66 -14.25 5.69
N GLN A 235 -1.65 -15.33 4.95
CA GLN A 235 -2.70 -15.68 4.01
C GLN A 235 -2.91 -17.22 4.04
N PRO A 236 -4.19 -17.68 4.14
CA PRO A 236 -5.40 -16.87 4.23
C PRO A 236 -5.70 -16.46 5.68
N GLN A 237 -6.34 -15.32 5.88
CA GLN A 237 -7.05 -15.04 7.11
C GLN A 237 -8.35 -15.85 7.12
N ALA A 238 -8.56 -16.63 8.17
CA ALA A 238 -9.81 -17.36 8.35
C ALA A 238 -10.96 -16.38 8.64
N MET A 239 -12.05 -16.52 7.91
CA MET A 239 -13.27 -15.70 8.03
C MET A 239 -14.50 -16.59 7.90
N SER A 240 -15.65 -16.13 8.43
CA SER A 240 -16.93 -16.72 8.07
C SER A 240 -17.24 -16.47 6.59
N GLN A 241 -18.03 -17.32 5.97
CA GLN A 241 -18.46 -17.13 4.58
C GLN A 241 -19.23 -15.82 4.41
N GLN A 242 -20.07 -15.45 5.38
CA GLN A 242 -20.85 -14.22 5.37
C GLN A 242 -19.96 -12.98 5.45
N ALA A 243 -18.96 -12.97 6.33
CA ALA A 243 -17.98 -11.87 6.42
C ALA A 243 -17.16 -11.73 5.14
N LEU A 244 -16.76 -12.86 4.50
CA LEU A 244 -16.04 -12.83 3.24
C LEU A 244 -16.88 -12.23 2.11
N GLU A 245 -18.13 -12.66 1.96
CA GLU A 245 -19.05 -12.12 0.95
C GLU A 245 -19.31 -10.61 1.16
N MET A 246 -19.45 -10.18 2.41
CA MET A 246 -19.58 -8.75 2.75
C MET A 246 -18.31 -7.98 2.40
N ALA A 247 -17.13 -8.51 2.71
CA ALA A 247 -15.83 -7.90 2.40
C ALA A 247 -15.64 -7.73 0.88
N GLU A 248 -15.97 -8.77 0.09
CA GLU A 248 -15.91 -8.73 -1.37
C GLU A 248 -16.91 -7.72 -1.96
N ALA A 249 -18.12 -7.64 -1.42
CA ALA A 249 -19.13 -6.66 -1.85
C ALA A 249 -18.68 -5.22 -1.59
N ILE A 250 -18.10 -4.93 -0.40
CA ILE A 250 -17.54 -3.64 -0.05
C ILE A 250 -16.37 -3.30 -0.98
N ALA A 251 -15.41 -4.22 -1.13
CA ALA A 251 -14.23 -4.02 -1.97
C ALA A 251 -14.62 -3.80 -3.44
N LYS A 252 -15.59 -4.55 -3.95
CA LYS A 252 -16.12 -4.34 -5.29
C LYS A 252 -16.72 -2.95 -5.46
N SER A 253 -17.59 -2.55 -4.55
CA SER A 253 -18.29 -1.27 -4.61
C SER A 253 -17.32 -0.09 -4.63
N ILE A 254 -16.32 -0.08 -3.72
CA ILE A 254 -15.36 1.01 -3.61
C ILE A 254 -14.41 1.06 -4.82
N THR A 255 -13.91 -0.10 -5.29
CA THR A 255 -12.99 -0.16 -6.42
C THR A 255 -13.67 0.12 -7.76
N ASP A 256 -14.95 -0.25 -7.91
CA ASP A 256 -15.75 0.13 -9.08
C ASP A 256 -15.94 1.66 -9.15
N ALA A 257 -16.20 2.31 -8.03
CA ALA A 257 -16.34 3.77 -7.96
C ALA A 257 -15.01 4.51 -8.23
N LEU A 258 -13.87 3.94 -7.81
CA LEU A 258 -12.54 4.48 -8.10
C LEU A 258 -12.14 4.33 -9.57
N GLY A 259 -12.62 3.28 -10.24
CA GLY A 259 -12.37 3.05 -11.66
C GLY A 259 -10.98 2.51 -11.99
N GLY A 260 -10.69 2.41 -13.29
CA GLY A 260 -9.40 1.96 -13.82
C GLY A 260 -9.13 0.46 -13.65
N TYR A 261 -7.93 0.04 -14.10
CA TYR A 261 -7.41 -1.32 -13.96
C TYR A 261 -6.14 -1.30 -13.12
N GLY A 262 -6.01 -2.29 -12.22
CA GLY A 262 -4.89 -2.40 -11.30
C GLY A 262 -5.30 -3.18 -10.05
N ILE A 263 -4.39 -3.26 -9.10
CA ILE A 263 -4.67 -3.83 -7.79
C ILE A 263 -5.04 -2.74 -6.80
N PHE A 264 -5.92 -3.09 -5.88
CA PHE A 264 -6.35 -2.25 -4.77
C PHE A 264 -6.20 -3.03 -3.47
N GLY A 265 -5.52 -2.46 -2.49
CA GLY A 265 -5.48 -2.96 -1.12
C GLY A 265 -6.65 -2.36 -0.34
N VAL A 266 -7.70 -3.13 -0.09
CA VAL A 266 -8.88 -2.69 0.68
C VAL A 266 -8.75 -3.16 2.11
N GLU A 267 -8.59 -2.23 3.04
CA GLU A 267 -8.47 -2.53 4.48
C GLU A 267 -9.84 -2.52 5.15
N LEU A 268 -10.13 -3.58 5.89
CA LEU A 268 -11.42 -3.84 6.50
C LEU A 268 -11.27 -4.34 7.93
N PHE A 269 -12.06 -3.79 8.84
CA PHE A 269 -12.24 -4.32 10.20
C PHE A 269 -13.35 -5.37 10.19
N VAL A 270 -13.12 -6.49 10.87
CA VAL A 270 -14.09 -7.58 10.96
C VAL A 270 -14.42 -7.88 12.42
N LYS A 271 -15.73 -7.97 12.71
CA LYS A 271 -16.24 -8.35 14.02
C LYS A 271 -17.39 -9.34 13.84
N GLY A 272 -17.14 -10.61 14.12
CA GLY A 272 -18.07 -11.68 13.76
C GLY A 272 -18.33 -11.67 12.25
N ASP A 273 -19.58 -11.43 11.85
CA ASP A 273 -19.98 -11.28 10.45
C ASP A 273 -20.05 -9.83 9.96
N GLU A 274 -19.87 -8.86 10.86
CA GLU A 274 -19.86 -7.44 10.48
C GLU A 274 -18.52 -7.06 9.86
N VAL A 275 -18.56 -6.34 8.75
CA VAL A 275 -17.39 -5.83 8.04
C VAL A 275 -17.51 -4.31 7.89
N ILE A 276 -16.47 -3.59 8.29
CA ILE A 276 -16.41 -2.13 8.30
C ILE A 276 -15.21 -1.68 7.45
N PHE A 277 -15.48 -0.80 6.49
CA PHE A 277 -14.43 -0.21 5.65
C PHE A 277 -13.52 0.72 6.47
N SER A 278 -12.22 0.52 6.34
CA SER A 278 -11.16 1.35 6.94
C SER A 278 -10.53 2.27 5.90
N GLU A 279 -9.81 1.72 4.94
CA GLU A 279 -9.04 2.47 3.94
C GLU A 279 -8.92 1.68 2.62
N VAL A 280 -8.50 2.34 1.54
CA VAL A 280 -8.15 1.69 0.29
C VAL A 280 -6.92 2.36 -0.35
N SER A 281 -5.98 1.54 -0.81
CA SER A 281 -4.82 1.96 -1.59
C SER A 281 -4.97 1.50 -3.04
N PRO A 282 -4.88 2.39 -4.05
CA PRO A 282 -5.05 2.02 -5.47
C PRO A 282 -3.71 1.54 -6.07
N ARG A 283 -3.02 0.66 -5.37
CA ARG A 283 -1.68 0.16 -5.66
C ARG A 283 -1.41 -1.11 -4.85
N PRO A 284 -0.29 -1.84 -5.12
CA PRO A 284 0.16 -2.91 -4.24
C PRO A 284 0.28 -2.46 -2.78
N HIS A 285 0.02 -3.36 -1.85
CA HIS A 285 -0.06 -3.10 -0.42
C HIS A 285 1.02 -3.85 0.35
N ASP A 286 1.64 -3.21 1.35
CA ASP A 286 2.71 -3.82 2.16
C ASP A 286 2.34 -5.21 2.71
N THR A 287 1.09 -5.37 3.17
CA THR A 287 0.59 -6.65 3.70
C THR A 287 0.51 -7.73 2.62
N GLY A 288 0.37 -7.32 1.35
CA GLY A 288 0.28 -8.21 0.20
C GLY A 288 1.61 -8.84 -0.22
N MET A 289 2.75 -8.45 0.38
CA MET A 289 4.05 -9.10 0.11
C MET A 289 4.03 -10.60 0.37
N VAL A 290 3.14 -11.11 1.25
CA VAL A 290 2.93 -12.55 1.45
C VAL A 290 2.56 -13.27 0.16
N THR A 291 1.93 -12.59 -0.81
CA THR A 291 1.53 -13.16 -2.10
C THR A 291 2.71 -13.58 -2.98
N MET A 292 3.92 -13.09 -2.69
CA MET A 292 5.14 -13.52 -3.40
C MET A 292 5.48 -14.99 -3.18
N ILE A 293 4.87 -15.64 -2.17
CA ILE A 293 5.15 -17.04 -1.85
C ILE A 293 3.87 -17.89 -1.74
N SER A 294 2.72 -17.27 -1.46
CA SER A 294 1.46 -17.98 -1.20
C SER A 294 0.69 -18.39 -2.45
N GLN A 295 1.02 -17.82 -3.61
CA GLN A 295 0.26 -18.01 -4.86
C GLN A 295 1.15 -17.92 -6.10
N ASP A 296 0.62 -18.34 -7.26
CA ASP A 296 1.37 -18.41 -8.53
C ASP A 296 1.68 -17.03 -9.15
N MET A 297 0.87 -16.03 -8.85
CA MET A 297 1.10 -14.63 -9.25
C MET A 297 1.03 -13.75 -8.01
N SER A 298 2.11 -13.07 -7.70
CA SER A 298 2.14 -12.06 -6.63
C SER A 298 1.18 -10.90 -6.91
N GLU A 299 0.84 -10.12 -5.90
CA GLU A 299 0.08 -8.87 -6.08
C GLU A 299 0.71 -7.97 -7.13
N PHE A 300 2.03 -7.94 -7.23
CA PHE A 300 2.79 -7.16 -8.22
C PHE A 300 2.60 -7.70 -9.64
N GLY A 301 2.64 -9.02 -9.82
CA GLY A 301 2.37 -9.68 -11.09
C GLY A 301 0.93 -9.48 -11.56
N LEU A 302 -0.02 -9.51 -10.62
CA LEU A 302 -1.44 -9.23 -10.89
C LEU A 302 -1.65 -7.77 -11.28
N HIS A 303 -0.98 -6.84 -10.58
CA HIS A 303 -0.99 -5.42 -10.91
C HIS A 303 -0.44 -5.18 -12.31
N ALA A 304 0.72 -5.73 -12.64
CA ALA A 304 1.31 -5.63 -13.98
C ALA A 304 0.37 -6.17 -15.06
N ARG A 305 -0.26 -7.34 -14.86
CA ARG A 305 -1.26 -7.88 -15.81
C ARG A 305 -2.45 -6.96 -15.99
N ALA A 306 -3.00 -6.44 -14.92
CA ALA A 306 -4.14 -5.53 -14.97
C ALA A 306 -3.81 -4.24 -15.73
N ILE A 307 -2.66 -3.61 -15.44
CA ILE A 307 -2.15 -2.42 -16.13
C ILE A 307 -2.01 -2.66 -17.63
N LEU A 308 -1.47 -3.80 -18.01
CA LEU A 308 -1.25 -4.16 -19.42
C LEU A 308 -2.52 -4.60 -20.17
N GLY A 309 -3.68 -4.57 -19.50
CA GLY A 309 -4.95 -5.02 -20.09
C GLY A 309 -4.99 -6.52 -20.37
N LEU A 310 -4.19 -7.31 -19.64
CA LEU A 310 -4.14 -8.76 -19.76
C LEU A 310 -5.19 -9.44 -18.87
N PRO A 311 -5.76 -10.58 -19.26
CA PRO A 311 -6.75 -11.27 -18.44
C PRO A 311 -6.12 -11.96 -17.23
N ILE A 312 -6.92 -12.07 -16.15
CA ILE A 312 -6.59 -12.83 -14.95
C ILE A 312 -7.69 -13.88 -14.77
N PRO A 313 -7.55 -15.07 -15.40
CA PRO A 313 -8.61 -16.09 -15.36
C PRO A 313 -8.73 -16.77 -14.00
N GLU A 314 -7.62 -17.03 -13.34
CA GLU A 314 -7.53 -17.69 -12.05
C GLU A 314 -6.20 -17.35 -11.39
N VAL A 315 -6.19 -17.30 -10.04
CA VAL A 315 -5.00 -17.20 -9.21
C VAL A 315 -4.90 -18.47 -8.38
N LYS A 316 -3.85 -19.26 -8.62
CA LYS A 316 -3.65 -20.52 -7.91
C LYS A 316 -2.98 -20.24 -6.57
N PHE A 317 -3.68 -20.56 -5.49
CA PHE A 317 -3.16 -20.50 -4.13
C PHE A 317 -2.35 -21.77 -3.83
N TYR A 318 -1.12 -21.61 -3.32
CA TYR A 318 -0.24 -22.74 -3.00
C TYR A 318 -0.45 -23.30 -1.60
N GLY A 319 -0.74 -22.43 -0.63
CA GLY A 319 -0.94 -22.85 0.76
C GLY A 319 -0.73 -21.72 1.77
N PRO A 320 -0.99 -22.02 3.05
CA PRO A 320 -0.82 -21.07 4.13
C PRO A 320 0.61 -20.51 4.16
N SER A 321 0.70 -19.20 4.26
CA SER A 321 1.98 -18.48 4.17
C SER A 321 1.97 -17.27 5.09
N ALA A 322 3.15 -16.81 5.46
CA ALA A 322 3.34 -15.62 6.27
C ALA A 322 4.49 -14.77 5.75
N SER A 323 4.46 -13.49 6.10
CA SER A 323 5.55 -12.55 5.86
C SER A 323 5.85 -11.76 7.14
N LYS A 324 7.12 -11.41 7.34
CA LYS A 324 7.59 -10.60 8.46
C LYS A 324 8.55 -9.54 7.98
N ALA A 325 8.25 -8.28 8.27
CA ALA A 325 9.08 -7.14 7.90
C ALA A 325 10.40 -7.15 8.69
N ILE A 326 11.51 -6.91 7.99
CA ILE A 326 12.80 -6.66 8.62
C ILE A 326 12.89 -5.16 8.87
N VAL A 327 12.80 -4.78 10.14
CA VAL A 327 12.81 -3.39 10.57
C VAL A 327 14.09 -3.12 11.35
N VAL A 328 14.74 -2.01 11.02
CA VAL A 328 15.99 -1.58 11.65
C VAL A 328 15.86 -0.13 12.10
N GLU A 329 16.39 0.16 13.27
CA GLU A 329 16.51 1.51 13.82
C GLU A 329 17.96 1.97 13.76
N GLY A 330 18.18 3.23 13.37
CA GLY A 330 19.52 3.80 13.28
C GLY A 330 19.58 5.00 12.34
N ASN A 331 20.79 5.55 12.19
CA ASN A 331 21.08 6.62 11.23
C ASN A 331 22.42 6.30 10.56
N THR A 332 22.35 5.65 9.41
CA THR A 332 23.54 5.23 8.65
C THR A 332 23.25 5.04 7.17
N THR A 333 24.28 5.18 6.36
CA THR A 333 24.29 4.77 4.94
C THR A 333 25.00 3.45 4.73
N GLU A 334 25.49 2.79 5.80
CA GLU A 334 26.21 1.52 5.70
C GLU A 334 25.65 0.52 6.73
N TYR A 335 25.07 -0.57 6.22
CA TYR A 335 24.54 -1.67 7.03
C TYR A 335 24.68 -2.99 6.29
N GLU A 336 24.76 -4.08 7.05
CA GLU A 336 25.02 -5.43 6.54
C GLU A 336 24.04 -6.45 7.12
N PHE A 337 23.46 -7.28 6.26
CA PHE A 337 22.67 -8.44 6.67
C PHE A 337 23.58 -9.64 6.91
N CYS A 338 23.60 -10.14 8.13
CA CYS A 338 24.43 -11.27 8.55
C CYS A 338 23.57 -12.52 8.80
N ASN A 339 24.19 -13.69 8.75
CA ASN A 339 23.56 -15.00 8.99
C ASN A 339 22.45 -15.36 7.98
N LEU A 340 22.50 -14.84 6.76
CA LEU A 340 21.51 -15.16 5.71
C LEU A 340 21.48 -16.66 5.38
N ASP A 341 22.61 -17.32 5.47
CA ASP A 341 22.74 -18.79 5.35
C ASP A 341 21.86 -19.50 6.38
N LYS A 342 21.91 -19.09 7.64
CA LYS A 342 21.10 -19.68 8.72
C LYS A 342 19.60 -19.36 8.60
N VAL A 343 19.27 -18.17 8.09
CA VAL A 343 17.88 -17.77 7.81
C VAL A 343 17.26 -18.70 6.75
N LEU A 344 18.04 -19.05 5.73
CA LEU A 344 17.59 -19.82 4.57
C LEU A 344 17.77 -21.35 4.70
N GLU A 345 18.28 -21.85 5.84
CA GLU A 345 18.37 -23.29 6.13
C GLU A 345 17.00 -23.96 6.28
N GLU A 346 15.97 -23.19 6.70
CA GLU A 346 14.65 -23.75 6.94
C GLU A 346 13.86 -23.86 5.61
N PRO A 347 13.35 -25.05 5.24
CA PRO A 347 12.63 -25.24 4.00
C PRO A 347 11.37 -24.37 3.91
N GLY A 348 11.12 -23.78 2.74
CA GLY A 348 9.97 -22.90 2.49
C GLY A 348 10.16 -21.47 2.97
N VAL A 349 11.34 -21.10 3.48
CA VAL A 349 11.69 -19.71 3.81
C VAL A 349 12.33 -19.02 2.61
N GLN A 350 11.94 -17.78 2.37
CA GLN A 350 12.55 -16.86 1.41
C GLN A 350 12.79 -15.49 2.06
N ILE A 351 13.68 -14.71 1.50
CA ILE A 351 13.96 -13.34 1.94
C ILE A 351 13.97 -12.39 0.73
N ARG A 352 13.52 -11.16 0.94
CA ARG A 352 13.71 -10.05 -0.01
C ARG A 352 14.41 -8.92 0.74
N LEU A 353 15.56 -8.51 0.24
CA LEU A 353 16.31 -7.35 0.72
C LEU A 353 16.00 -6.18 -0.21
N PHE A 354 15.49 -5.09 0.33
CA PHE A 354 14.96 -4.00 -0.48
C PHE A 354 16.04 -3.19 -1.17
N GLY A 355 17.24 -3.08 -0.54
CA GLY A 355 18.33 -2.29 -1.08
C GLY A 355 18.14 -0.79 -0.86
N LYS A 356 17.53 -0.39 0.25
CA LYS A 356 17.42 1.04 0.62
C LYS A 356 18.82 1.61 0.88
N PRO A 357 19.14 2.83 0.39
CA PRO A 357 20.50 3.38 0.46
C PRO A 357 20.93 3.84 1.85
N GLU A 358 19.97 3.99 2.77
CA GLU A 358 20.20 4.48 4.12
C GLU A 358 19.17 3.93 5.10
N ILE A 359 19.53 3.93 6.39
CA ILE A 359 18.62 3.84 7.51
C ILE A 359 18.58 5.22 8.15
N ALA A 360 17.39 5.82 8.23
CA ALA A 360 17.14 7.09 8.90
C ALA A 360 15.98 6.89 9.87
N GLY A 361 16.27 6.83 11.18
CA GLY A 361 15.31 6.50 12.22
C GLY A 361 14.86 5.03 12.14
N HIS A 362 13.58 4.81 11.98
CA HIS A 362 12.93 3.50 11.86
C HIS A 362 12.64 3.18 10.39
N ARG A 363 13.21 2.08 9.87
CA ARG A 363 13.07 1.75 8.44
C ARG A 363 12.94 0.26 8.17
N ARG A 364 11.96 -0.12 7.34
CA ARG A 364 11.85 -1.47 6.78
C ARG A 364 12.88 -1.65 5.68
N VAL A 365 13.74 -2.66 5.79
CA VAL A 365 14.87 -2.90 4.87
C VAL A 365 14.77 -4.23 4.14
N GLY A 366 13.77 -5.05 4.49
CA GLY A 366 13.51 -6.33 3.85
C GLY A 366 12.24 -6.99 4.36
N VAL A 367 11.94 -8.18 3.85
CA VAL A 367 10.86 -9.05 4.31
C VAL A 367 11.30 -10.51 4.26
N ILE A 368 10.96 -11.28 5.29
CA ILE A 368 11.07 -12.73 5.34
C ILE A 368 9.70 -13.30 4.99
N LEU A 369 9.68 -14.32 4.15
CA LEU A 369 8.49 -15.01 3.69
C LEU A 369 8.60 -16.49 4.04
N ALA A 370 7.51 -17.14 4.44
CA ALA A 370 7.51 -18.58 4.66
C ALA A 370 6.17 -19.22 4.28
N THR A 371 6.24 -20.48 3.86
CA THR A 371 5.09 -21.36 3.66
C THR A 371 5.10 -22.49 4.68
N ASP A 372 3.91 -22.96 5.07
CA ASP A 372 3.74 -24.13 5.95
C ASP A 372 2.37 -24.77 5.68
N ASP A 373 2.08 -25.89 6.36
CA ASP A 373 0.79 -26.57 6.30
C ASP A 373 -0.34 -25.78 7.01
N SER A 374 0.03 -24.81 7.85
CA SER A 374 -0.89 -23.93 8.57
C SER A 374 -0.35 -22.50 8.68
N VAL A 375 -1.26 -21.54 8.84
CA VAL A 375 -0.89 -20.13 9.09
C VAL A 375 -0.05 -20.00 10.35
N ALA A 376 -0.40 -20.69 11.43
CA ALA A 376 0.37 -20.68 12.67
C ALA A 376 1.79 -21.24 12.48
N GLY A 377 1.94 -22.29 11.67
CA GLY A 377 3.25 -22.84 11.28
C GLY A 377 4.07 -21.84 10.48
N ALA A 378 3.45 -21.20 9.48
CA ALA A 378 4.13 -20.19 8.65
C ALA A 378 4.57 -18.97 9.47
N LEU A 379 3.72 -18.45 10.37
CA LEU A 379 4.07 -17.38 11.31
C LEU A 379 5.24 -17.78 12.23
N SER A 380 5.19 -18.96 12.83
CA SER A 380 6.28 -19.48 13.66
C SER A 380 7.58 -19.62 12.88
N LYS A 381 7.50 -19.96 11.59
CA LYS A 381 8.65 -20.14 10.70
C LYS A 381 9.33 -18.81 10.35
N VAL A 382 8.55 -17.76 10.00
CA VAL A 382 9.11 -16.43 9.75
C VAL A 382 9.71 -15.84 11.04
N GLU A 383 9.14 -16.12 12.22
CA GLU A 383 9.69 -15.67 13.51
C GLU A 383 11.06 -16.31 13.78
N ARG A 384 11.17 -17.64 13.70
CA ARG A 384 12.45 -18.34 13.88
C ARG A 384 13.52 -17.91 12.86
N ALA A 385 13.10 -17.62 11.62
CA ALA A 385 13.99 -17.12 10.59
C ALA A 385 14.47 -15.69 10.93
N TYR A 386 13.55 -14.84 11.42
CA TYR A 386 13.87 -13.48 11.85
C TYR A 386 14.83 -13.44 13.04
N GLU A 387 14.67 -14.32 14.04
CA GLU A 387 15.56 -14.43 15.20
C GLU A 387 17.01 -14.81 14.82
N LYS A 388 17.20 -15.52 13.71
CA LYS A 388 18.54 -15.87 13.20
C LYS A 388 19.21 -14.73 12.45
N LEU A 389 18.42 -13.80 11.91
CA LEU A 389 18.91 -12.66 11.14
C LEU A 389 19.56 -11.64 12.08
N GLN A 390 20.71 -11.14 11.68
CA GLN A 390 21.34 -10.00 12.32
C GLN A 390 21.58 -8.90 11.28
N VAL A 391 21.18 -7.66 11.60
CA VAL A 391 21.55 -6.49 10.80
C VAL A 391 22.55 -5.67 11.60
N LYS A 392 23.73 -5.52 11.07
CA LYS A 392 24.77 -4.65 11.63
C LYS A 392 24.63 -3.26 11.03
N VAL A 393 24.65 -2.27 11.87
CA VAL A 393 24.59 -0.83 11.54
C VAL A 393 25.94 -0.24 11.90
N TYR A 394 26.57 0.48 10.98
CA TYR A 394 27.92 1.05 11.13
C TYR A 394 27.89 2.56 11.31
#